data_199f246870aeb632aab57904739480f9
#
_entry.id   199f246870aeb632aab57904739480f9
#
_cell.length_a   1.000
_cell.length_b   1.000
_cell.length_c   1.000
_cell.angle_alpha   90.00
_cell.angle_beta   90.00
_cell.angle_gamma   90.00
#
_symmetry.space_group_name_H-M   'P 1'
#
loop_
_entity.id
_entity.type
_entity.pdbx_description
1 polymer ?
#
loop_
_entity_poly.entity_id
_entity_poly.type
_entity_poly.pdbx_seq_one_letter_code
_entity_poly.pdbx_strand_id
1 'polypeptide(L)'
;MDVSPEHLVGQARERFQLHDYYGAIHLLEEVLASGRAFADAHHLLGLSYSLAGQNDKALAQFDQALELNPNYIEALIHRAIVLNELGREDEADAALRRAGQLSGETRRGFSSHVAATLANLRAALGDAYAEAGDLPEAIVQYQAALVLGPTFQDLRYKLGRLLLDSGRALQAREQFELIVRDQPHFLDAAAMLGLACFLAGDGLSARAVWEECRERRPEDPRVEAYLAMLGRSDVPPSTPPLPSPPAASARAPRGGKRKKT
;
A
#
# COMPACT_ATOMS: atom_id res chain seq x y z
N MET A 1 10.75 -20.01 42.77
CA MET A 1 9.43 -20.25 42.14
C MET A 1 9.64 -20.11 40.65
N ASP A 2 9.61 -21.20 39.90
CA ASP A 2 9.73 -21.13 38.45
C ASP A 2 8.45 -20.50 37.90
N VAL A 3 8.62 -19.37 37.30
CA VAL A 3 7.51 -18.65 36.60
C VAL A 3 7.16 -19.48 35.37
N SER A 4 5.87 -19.76 35.15
CA SER A 4 5.49 -20.55 33.98
C SER A 4 5.81 -19.81 32.69
N PRO A 5 6.24 -20.50 31.61
CA PRO A 5 6.54 -19.87 30.33
C PRO A 5 5.36 -19.09 29.75
N GLU A 6 4.13 -19.55 29.99
CA GLU A 6 2.90 -18.86 29.57
C GLU A 6 2.76 -17.50 30.27
N HIS A 7 3.14 -17.42 31.54
CA HIS A 7 3.13 -16.17 32.30
C HIS A 7 4.18 -15.19 31.78
N LEU A 8 5.38 -15.68 31.46
CA LEU A 8 6.44 -14.86 30.86
C LEU A 8 6.04 -14.32 29.49
N VAL A 9 5.38 -15.13 28.65
CA VAL A 9 4.82 -14.66 27.36
C VAL A 9 3.76 -13.59 27.59
N GLY A 10 2.91 -13.74 28.63
CA GLY A 10 1.94 -12.71 29.01
C GLY A 10 2.59 -11.39 29.37
N GLN A 11 3.61 -11.43 30.23
CA GLN A 11 4.39 -10.24 30.62
C GLN A 11 5.12 -9.62 29.42
N ALA A 12 5.68 -10.43 28.53
CA ALA A 12 6.33 -9.94 27.31
C ALA A 12 5.34 -9.20 26.41
N ARG A 13 4.10 -9.69 26.29
CA ARG A 13 3.04 -9.03 25.54
C ARG A 13 2.63 -7.69 26.17
N GLU A 14 2.56 -7.60 27.48
CA GLU A 14 2.33 -6.34 28.18
C GLU A 14 3.46 -5.33 27.94
N ARG A 15 4.74 -5.77 28.04
CA ARG A 15 5.89 -4.92 27.72
C ARG A 15 5.85 -4.41 26.29
N PHE A 16 5.55 -5.29 25.33
CA PHE A 16 5.39 -4.93 23.92
C PHE A 16 4.31 -3.85 23.71
N GLN A 17 3.15 -4.00 24.37
CA GLN A 17 2.05 -3.01 24.30
C GLN A 17 2.45 -1.65 24.90
N LEU A 18 3.34 -1.64 25.89
CA LEU A 18 3.92 -0.45 26.49
C LEU A 18 5.11 0.12 25.72
N HIS A 19 5.39 -0.39 24.49
CA HIS A 19 6.53 -0.03 23.65
C HIS A 19 7.91 -0.33 24.29
N ASP A 20 7.96 -1.14 25.35
CA ASP A 20 9.19 -1.66 25.92
C ASP A 20 9.65 -2.93 25.18
N TYR A 21 10.15 -2.70 23.96
CA TYR A 21 10.54 -3.80 23.06
C TYR A 21 11.74 -4.60 23.61
N TYR A 22 12.68 -3.93 24.28
CA TYR A 22 13.83 -4.61 24.89
C TYR A 22 13.43 -5.46 26.09
N GLY A 23 12.50 -5.00 26.92
CA GLY A 23 11.92 -5.80 27.99
C GLY A 23 11.14 -7.01 27.46
N ALA A 24 10.38 -6.84 26.37
CA ALA A 24 9.70 -7.94 25.71
C ALA A 24 10.69 -8.97 25.12
N ILE A 25 11.77 -8.53 24.45
CA ILE A 25 12.84 -9.38 23.92
C ILE A 25 13.43 -10.25 25.02
N HIS A 26 13.84 -9.64 26.15
CA HIS A 26 14.48 -10.35 27.26
C HIS A 26 13.60 -11.48 27.81
N LEU A 27 12.32 -11.20 28.05
CA LEU A 27 11.37 -12.20 28.56
C LEU A 27 11.11 -13.33 27.56
N LEU A 28 11.02 -13.01 26.26
CA LEU A 28 10.78 -14.02 25.22
C LEU A 28 12.02 -14.89 24.98
N GLU A 29 13.22 -14.33 25.02
CA GLU A 29 14.46 -15.10 24.95
C GLU A 29 14.56 -16.09 26.13
N GLU A 30 14.17 -15.68 27.35
CA GLU A 30 14.10 -16.54 28.52
C GLU A 30 13.11 -17.70 28.32
N VAL A 31 11.93 -17.43 27.78
CA VAL A 31 10.93 -18.46 27.43
C VAL A 31 11.50 -19.46 26.45
N LEU A 32 12.14 -19.00 25.38
CA LEU A 32 12.68 -19.88 24.33
C LEU A 32 13.90 -20.68 24.84
N ALA A 33 14.72 -20.10 25.72
CA ALA A 33 15.84 -20.80 26.36
C ALA A 33 15.38 -21.97 27.25
N SER A 34 14.12 -21.96 27.74
CA SER A 34 13.52 -23.07 28.50
C SER A 34 13.19 -24.30 27.63
N GLY A 35 13.46 -24.25 26.32
CA GLY A 35 13.24 -25.36 25.39
C GLY A 35 11.80 -25.51 24.91
N ARG A 36 10.90 -24.56 25.22
CA ARG A 36 9.52 -24.53 24.74
C ARG A 36 9.42 -23.58 23.57
N ALA A 37 9.32 -24.11 22.37
CA ALA A 37 9.17 -23.36 21.16
C ALA A 37 7.67 -23.19 20.81
N PHE A 38 7.17 -21.97 20.88
CA PHE A 38 5.81 -21.62 20.45
C PHE A 38 5.87 -20.67 19.24
N ALA A 39 5.12 -20.94 18.20
CA ALA A 39 5.11 -20.10 17.01
C ALA A 39 4.74 -18.64 17.30
N ASP A 40 3.82 -18.38 18.22
CA ASP A 40 3.41 -17.04 18.64
C ASP A 40 4.48 -16.32 19.49
N ALA A 41 5.28 -17.05 20.28
CA ALA A 41 6.40 -16.46 21.01
C ALA A 41 7.53 -16.02 20.05
N HIS A 42 7.89 -16.86 19.09
CA HIS A 42 8.83 -16.49 18.03
C HIS A 42 8.31 -15.31 17.20
N HIS A 43 7.03 -15.31 16.84
CA HIS A 43 6.42 -14.19 16.11
C HIS A 43 6.48 -12.89 16.92
N LEU A 44 6.12 -12.90 18.21
CA LEU A 44 6.18 -11.70 19.05
C LEU A 44 7.62 -11.22 19.28
N LEU A 45 8.57 -12.15 19.39
CA LEU A 45 10.00 -11.82 19.49
C LEU A 45 10.51 -11.19 18.18
N GLY A 46 10.10 -11.72 17.03
CA GLY A 46 10.39 -11.14 15.72
C GLY A 46 9.87 -9.72 15.60
N LEU A 47 8.62 -9.47 16.01
CA LEU A 47 8.06 -8.11 16.05
C LEU A 47 8.86 -7.18 16.96
N SER A 48 9.23 -7.66 18.16
CA SER A 48 9.99 -6.86 19.12
C SER A 48 11.38 -6.50 18.57
N TYR A 49 12.05 -7.43 17.88
CA TYR A 49 13.33 -7.16 17.20
C TYR A 49 13.18 -6.18 16.05
N SER A 50 12.15 -6.32 15.22
CA SER A 50 11.88 -5.40 14.11
C SER A 50 11.67 -3.96 14.60
N LEU A 51 10.82 -3.78 15.62
CA LEU A 51 10.57 -2.45 16.21
C LEU A 51 11.78 -1.90 17.00
N ALA A 52 12.72 -2.76 17.39
CA ALA A 52 14.01 -2.37 17.95
C ALA A 52 15.09 -2.14 16.88
N GLY A 53 14.76 -2.19 15.58
CA GLY A 53 15.67 -1.98 14.46
C GLY A 53 16.62 -3.14 14.17
N GLN A 54 16.37 -4.33 14.73
CA GLN A 54 17.23 -5.53 14.59
C GLN A 54 16.65 -6.49 13.54
N ASN A 55 16.54 -6.03 12.30
CA ASN A 55 15.81 -6.69 11.22
C ASN A 55 16.30 -8.11 10.89
N ASP A 56 17.61 -8.37 10.91
CA ASP A 56 18.13 -9.72 10.67
C ASP A 56 17.69 -10.72 11.74
N LYS A 57 17.66 -10.30 13.02
CA LYS A 57 17.16 -11.14 14.10
C LYS A 57 15.64 -11.33 14.01
N ALA A 58 14.91 -10.29 13.59
CA ALA A 58 13.48 -10.37 13.36
C ALA A 58 13.15 -11.44 12.31
N LEU A 59 13.87 -11.44 11.17
CA LEU A 59 13.70 -12.46 10.13
C LEU A 59 13.93 -13.87 10.66
N ALA A 60 15.02 -14.08 11.39
CA ALA A 60 15.32 -15.39 11.97
C ALA A 60 14.18 -15.89 12.88
N GLN A 61 13.56 -14.99 13.64
CA GLN A 61 12.44 -15.35 14.52
C GLN A 61 11.16 -15.63 13.74
N PHE A 62 10.86 -14.86 12.68
CA PHE A 62 9.73 -15.17 11.80
C PHE A 62 9.91 -16.49 11.07
N ASP A 63 11.13 -16.84 10.64
CA ASP A 63 11.43 -18.11 10.02
C ASP A 63 11.17 -19.27 11.02
N GLN A 64 11.59 -19.14 12.27
CA GLN A 64 11.30 -20.12 13.32
C GLN A 64 9.79 -20.24 13.61
N ALA A 65 9.07 -19.14 13.63
CA ALA A 65 7.60 -19.17 13.77
C ALA A 65 6.95 -19.95 12.61
N LEU A 66 7.45 -19.77 11.38
CA LEU A 66 6.95 -20.43 10.17
C LEU A 66 7.38 -21.89 10.06
N GLU A 67 8.52 -22.30 10.63
CA GLU A 67 8.89 -23.70 10.78
C GLU A 67 7.93 -24.45 11.70
N LEU A 68 7.50 -23.81 12.80
CA LEU A 68 6.54 -24.38 13.75
C LEU A 68 5.11 -24.34 13.23
N ASN A 69 4.73 -23.28 12.51
CA ASN A 69 3.43 -23.12 11.89
C ASN A 69 3.58 -22.55 10.46
N PRO A 70 3.69 -23.42 9.44
CA PRO A 70 3.86 -23.00 8.05
C PRO A 70 2.71 -22.15 7.47
N ASN A 71 1.56 -22.14 8.13
CA ASN A 71 0.37 -21.39 7.73
C ASN A 71 0.11 -20.17 8.63
N TYR A 72 1.14 -19.70 9.35
CA TYR A 72 1.03 -18.53 10.20
C TYR A 72 1.05 -17.25 9.36
N ILE A 73 -0.12 -16.81 8.95
CA ILE A 73 -0.31 -15.70 8.00
C ILE A 73 0.34 -14.41 8.52
N GLU A 74 0.15 -14.09 9.81
CA GLU A 74 0.72 -12.88 10.41
C GLU A 74 2.26 -12.91 10.39
N ALA A 75 2.88 -14.07 10.63
CA ALA A 75 4.33 -14.20 10.54
C ALA A 75 4.84 -14.01 9.11
N LEU A 76 4.14 -14.54 8.09
CA LEU A 76 4.46 -14.32 6.69
C LEU A 76 4.42 -12.83 6.32
N ILE A 77 3.43 -12.11 6.83
CA ILE A 77 3.24 -10.69 6.57
C ILE A 77 4.34 -9.85 7.20
N HIS A 78 4.61 -10.05 8.50
CA HIS A 78 5.64 -9.29 9.19
C HIS A 78 7.04 -9.61 8.66
N ARG A 79 7.26 -10.88 8.26
CA ARG A 79 8.47 -11.27 7.53
C ARG A 79 8.63 -10.47 6.23
N ALA A 80 7.57 -10.32 5.45
CA ALA A 80 7.59 -9.56 4.21
C ALA A 80 7.87 -8.06 4.44
N ILE A 81 7.33 -7.48 5.52
CA ILE A 81 7.62 -6.09 5.91
C ILE A 81 9.12 -5.92 6.15
N VAL A 82 9.70 -6.78 6.96
CA VAL A 82 11.14 -6.70 7.29
C VAL A 82 12.01 -6.97 6.06
N LEU A 83 11.61 -7.88 5.17
CA LEU A 83 12.32 -8.14 3.91
C LEU A 83 12.31 -6.90 3.00
N ASN A 84 11.19 -6.18 2.91
CA ASN A 84 11.12 -4.91 2.16
C ASN A 84 12.04 -3.84 2.76
N GLU A 85 12.09 -3.70 4.08
CA GLU A 85 13.00 -2.77 4.76
C GLU A 85 14.49 -3.11 4.49
N LEU A 86 14.80 -4.38 4.25
CA LEU A 86 16.14 -4.85 3.89
C LEU A 86 16.40 -4.83 2.37
N GLY A 87 15.45 -4.37 1.54
CA GLY A 87 15.58 -4.32 0.08
C GLY A 87 15.49 -5.70 -0.61
N ARG A 88 14.96 -6.72 0.08
CA ARG A 88 14.80 -8.10 -0.43
C ARG A 88 13.41 -8.30 -1.03
N GLU A 89 13.08 -7.52 -2.06
CA GLU A 89 11.73 -7.38 -2.62
C GLU A 89 11.15 -8.70 -3.14
N ASP A 90 11.93 -9.50 -3.88
CA ASP A 90 11.47 -10.79 -4.43
C ASP A 90 10.98 -11.75 -3.34
N GLU A 91 11.70 -11.79 -2.21
CA GLU A 91 11.34 -12.65 -1.08
C GLU A 91 10.14 -12.11 -0.30
N ALA A 92 10.04 -10.79 -0.17
CA ALA A 92 8.88 -10.14 0.40
C ALA A 92 7.61 -10.47 -0.39
N ASP A 93 7.67 -10.33 -1.70
CA ASP A 93 6.59 -10.67 -2.62
C ASP A 93 6.19 -12.15 -2.56
N ALA A 94 7.15 -13.05 -2.45
CA ALA A 94 6.89 -14.48 -2.29
C ALA A 94 6.14 -14.77 -0.98
N ALA A 95 6.54 -14.15 0.13
CA ALA A 95 5.88 -14.29 1.42
C ALA A 95 4.44 -13.72 1.38
N LEU A 96 4.24 -12.56 0.76
CA LEU A 96 2.92 -11.97 0.59
C LEU A 96 1.99 -12.81 -0.30
N ARG A 97 2.51 -13.35 -1.42
CA ARG A 97 1.74 -14.29 -2.27
C ARG A 97 1.30 -15.51 -1.49
N ARG A 98 2.17 -16.10 -0.68
CA ARG A 98 1.83 -17.25 0.17
C ARG A 98 0.77 -16.89 1.21
N ALA A 99 0.91 -15.76 1.89
CA ALA A 99 -0.09 -15.27 2.85
C ALA A 99 -1.46 -15.06 2.17
N GLY A 100 -1.48 -14.51 0.97
CA GLY A 100 -2.68 -14.31 0.16
C GLY A 100 -3.36 -15.63 -0.24
N GLN A 101 -2.59 -16.65 -0.64
CA GLN A 101 -3.11 -17.98 -0.96
C GLN A 101 -3.77 -18.64 0.26
N LEU A 102 -3.10 -18.60 1.41
CA LEU A 102 -3.62 -19.18 2.65
C LEU A 102 -4.91 -18.48 3.13
N SER A 103 -5.03 -17.17 2.93
CA SER A 103 -6.25 -16.44 3.30
C SER A 103 -7.44 -16.74 2.39
N GLY A 104 -7.20 -17.06 1.12
CA GLY A 104 -8.24 -17.45 0.17
C GLY A 104 -8.83 -18.85 0.46
N GLU A 105 -8.05 -19.72 1.09
CA GLU A 105 -8.49 -21.06 1.49
C GLU A 105 -9.33 -21.05 2.78
N THR A 106 -9.10 -20.09 3.67
CA THR A 106 -9.94 -19.89 4.84
C THR A 106 -11.08 -18.93 4.47
N ARG A 107 -12.32 -19.42 4.39
CA ARG A 107 -13.57 -18.65 4.22
C ARG A 107 -13.79 -17.53 5.28
N ARG A 108 -12.85 -17.30 6.17
CA ARG A 108 -12.75 -16.18 7.10
C ARG A 108 -11.56 -15.36 6.63
N GLY A 109 -11.82 -14.21 5.99
CA GLY A 109 -10.79 -13.26 5.58
C GLY A 109 -9.82 -12.89 6.73
N PHE A 110 -8.72 -12.22 6.40
CA PHE A 110 -7.80 -11.67 7.39
C PHE A 110 -8.55 -11.03 8.55
N SER A 111 -8.02 -11.13 9.78
CA SER A 111 -8.50 -10.24 10.84
C SER A 111 -8.41 -8.80 10.33
N SER A 112 -9.36 -7.97 10.70
CA SER A 112 -9.44 -6.57 10.24
C SER A 112 -8.11 -5.82 10.39
N HIS A 113 -7.36 -6.10 11.44
CA HIS A 113 -6.04 -5.51 11.69
C HIS A 113 -4.99 -5.96 10.67
N VAL A 114 -4.95 -7.25 10.36
CA VAL A 114 -3.99 -7.82 9.39
C VAL A 114 -4.30 -7.31 7.98
N ALA A 115 -5.58 -7.29 7.60
CA ALA A 115 -6.01 -6.73 6.32
C ALA A 115 -5.61 -5.25 6.19
N ALA A 116 -5.78 -4.47 7.26
CA ALA A 116 -5.38 -3.06 7.29
C ALA A 116 -3.85 -2.88 7.14
N THR A 117 -3.07 -3.69 7.85
CA THR A 117 -1.59 -3.65 7.77
C THR A 117 -1.10 -3.96 6.36
N LEU A 118 -1.65 -5.02 5.73
CA LEU A 118 -1.33 -5.39 4.35
C LEU A 118 -1.75 -4.31 3.35
N ALA A 119 -2.94 -3.74 3.52
CA ALA A 119 -3.41 -2.67 2.65
C ALA A 119 -2.49 -1.44 2.72
N ASN A 120 -2.05 -1.07 3.93
CA ASN A 120 -1.11 0.04 4.12
C ASN A 120 0.27 -0.25 3.51
N LEU A 121 0.77 -1.49 3.64
CA LEU A 121 2.04 -1.88 3.02
C LEU A 121 1.97 -1.82 1.49
N ARG A 122 0.88 -2.34 0.89
CA ARG A 122 0.64 -2.24 -0.54
C ARG A 122 0.52 -0.78 -0.99
N ALA A 123 -0.13 0.07 -0.20
CA ALA A 123 -0.24 1.49 -0.48
C ALA A 123 1.12 2.19 -0.44
N ALA A 124 1.96 1.88 0.55
CA ALA A 124 3.32 2.42 0.64
C ALA A 124 4.19 2.02 -0.57
N LEU A 125 4.06 0.76 -1.03
CA LEU A 125 4.71 0.31 -2.26
C LEU A 125 4.17 1.05 -3.48
N GLY A 126 2.85 1.29 -3.54
CA GLY A 126 2.23 2.10 -4.57
C GLY A 126 2.72 3.55 -4.57
N ASP A 127 2.93 4.16 -3.40
CA ASP A 127 3.53 5.50 -3.28
C ASP A 127 4.97 5.50 -3.85
N ALA A 128 5.79 4.50 -3.53
CA ALA A 128 7.16 4.39 -4.03
C ALA A 128 7.22 4.24 -5.56
N TYR A 129 6.36 3.41 -6.16
CA TYR A 129 6.27 3.32 -7.63
C TYR A 129 5.80 4.62 -8.27
N ALA A 130 4.85 5.33 -7.65
CA ALA A 130 4.38 6.63 -8.14
C ALA A 130 5.50 7.69 -8.10
N GLU A 131 6.31 7.73 -7.04
CA GLU A 131 7.48 8.60 -6.91
C GLU A 131 8.57 8.26 -7.93
N ALA A 132 8.73 6.97 -8.26
CA ALA A 132 9.63 6.51 -9.31
C ALA A 132 9.10 6.79 -10.74
N GLY A 133 7.84 7.25 -10.87
CA GLY A 133 7.19 7.52 -12.15
C GLY A 133 6.56 6.28 -12.81
N ASP A 134 6.57 5.14 -12.15
CA ASP A 134 5.92 3.91 -12.62
C ASP A 134 4.44 3.88 -12.22
N LEU A 135 3.65 4.74 -12.88
CA LEU A 135 2.23 4.86 -12.62
C LEU A 135 1.43 3.56 -12.83
N PRO A 136 1.72 2.72 -13.86
CA PRO A 136 1.04 1.45 -14.02
C PRO A 136 1.18 0.53 -12.81
N GLU A 137 2.39 0.36 -12.29
CA GLU A 137 2.64 -0.50 -11.14
C GLU A 137 2.08 0.10 -9.85
N ALA A 138 2.18 1.43 -9.67
CA ALA A 138 1.53 2.13 -8.56
C ALA A 138 0.01 1.84 -8.52
N ILE A 139 -0.68 1.89 -9.66
CA ILE A 139 -2.11 1.60 -9.77
C ILE A 139 -2.40 0.14 -9.34
N VAL A 140 -1.58 -0.83 -9.78
CA VAL A 140 -1.72 -2.24 -9.39
C VAL A 140 -1.61 -2.41 -7.87
N GLN A 141 -0.64 -1.75 -7.23
CA GLN A 141 -0.45 -1.85 -5.79
C GLN A 141 -1.61 -1.22 -5.01
N TYR A 142 -2.13 -0.06 -5.44
CA TYR A 142 -3.30 0.55 -4.81
C TYR A 142 -4.58 -0.27 -4.99
N GLN A 143 -4.78 -0.89 -6.16
CA GLN A 143 -5.89 -1.81 -6.39
C GLN A 143 -5.80 -3.03 -5.46
N ALA A 144 -4.61 -3.62 -5.33
CA ALA A 144 -4.37 -4.73 -4.40
C ALA A 144 -4.61 -4.31 -2.94
N ALA A 145 -4.23 -3.09 -2.54
CA ALA A 145 -4.53 -2.55 -1.22
C ALA A 145 -6.04 -2.44 -0.96
N LEU A 146 -6.80 -1.97 -1.95
CA LEU A 146 -8.26 -1.82 -1.83
C LEU A 146 -9.03 -3.15 -1.85
N VAL A 147 -8.45 -4.23 -2.39
CA VAL A 147 -9.02 -5.60 -2.22
C VAL A 147 -8.96 -6.02 -0.75
N LEU A 148 -7.90 -5.66 -0.05
CA LEU A 148 -7.71 -5.97 1.37
C LEU A 148 -8.50 -5.03 2.29
N GLY A 149 -8.57 -3.75 1.93
CA GLY A 149 -9.28 -2.70 2.67
C GLY A 149 -10.24 -1.91 1.78
N PRO A 150 -11.40 -2.48 1.37
CA PRO A 150 -12.33 -1.83 0.44
C PRO A 150 -12.96 -0.54 0.98
N THR A 151 -12.91 -0.32 2.29
CA THR A 151 -13.44 0.87 2.98
C THR A 151 -12.42 2.00 3.16
N PHE A 152 -11.18 1.83 2.73
CA PHE A 152 -10.11 2.83 2.86
C PHE A 152 -10.26 3.91 1.78
N GLN A 153 -11.03 4.95 2.12
CA GLN A 153 -11.39 6.01 1.19
C GLN A 153 -10.19 6.89 0.82
N ASP A 154 -9.20 7.03 1.70
CA ASP A 154 -7.92 7.69 1.44
C ASP A 154 -7.10 6.98 0.35
N LEU A 155 -7.01 5.65 0.40
CA LEU A 155 -6.35 4.86 -0.63
C LEU A 155 -7.11 4.92 -1.97
N ARG A 156 -8.45 4.89 -1.90
CA ARG A 156 -9.30 5.05 -3.08
C ARG A 156 -9.12 6.42 -3.73
N TYR A 157 -8.99 7.47 -2.91
CA TYR A 157 -8.71 8.81 -3.39
C TYR A 157 -7.34 8.91 -4.09
N LYS A 158 -6.30 8.32 -3.51
CA LYS A 158 -4.97 8.25 -4.12
C LYS A 158 -5.00 7.48 -5.45
N LEU A 159 -5.69 6.32 -5.50
CA LEU A 159 -5.89 5.58 -6.75
C LEU A 159 -6.59 6.42 -7.81
N GLY A 160 -7.67 7.12 -7.45
CA GLY A 160 -8.39 8.00 -8.37
C GLY A 160 -7.50 9.08 -8.96
N ARG A 161 -6.63 9.69 -8.16
CA ARG A 161 -5.65 10.67 -8.64
C ARG A 161 -4.63 10.06 -9.60
N LEU A 162 -4.04 8.92 -9.26
CA LEU A 162 -3.10 8.22 -10.15
C LEU A 162 -3.73 7.84 -11.49
N LEU A 163 -5.00 7.45 -11.47
CA LEU A 163 -5.75 7.16 -12.68
C LEU A 163 -5.95 8.40 -13.56
N LEU A 164 -6.19 9.59 -12.94
CA LEU A 164 -6.23 10.85 -13.70
C LEU A 164 -4.86 11.19 -14.30
N ASP A 165 -3.79 11.08 -13.53
CA ASP A 165 -2.42 11.35 -13.96
C ASP A 165 -2.00 10.41 -15.10
N SER A 166 -2.57 9.20 -15.14
CA SER A 166 -2.38 8.20 -16.20
C SER A 166 -3.32 8.37 -17.40
N GLY A 167 -4.17 9.42 -17.43
CA GLY A 167 -5.15 9.65 -18.48
C GLY A 167 -6.37 8.70 -18.48
N ARG A 168 -6.57 7.92 -17.41
CA ARG A 168 -7.66 6.94 -17.26
C ARG A 168 -8.88 7.57 -16.58
N ALA A 169 -9.42 8.65 -17.18
CA ALA A 169 -10.45 9.49 -16.58
C ALA A 169 -11.74 8.73 -16.21
N LEU A 170 -12.18 7.78 -17.02
CA LEU A 170 -13.37 6.97 -16.73
C LEU A 170 -13.18 6.10 -15.47
N GLN A 171 -12.02 5.46 -15.32
CA GLN A 171 -11.71 4.65 -14.15
C GLN A 171 -11.56 5.52 -12.89
N ALA A 172 -10.97 6.70 -13.02
CA ALA A 172 -10.87 7.67 -11.93
C ALA A 172 -12.25 8.12 -11.46
N ARG A 173 -13.16 8.41 -12.40
CA ARG A 173 -14.56 8.75 -12.11
C ARG A 173 -15.21 7.69 -11.23
N GLU A 174 -15.10 6.41 -11.57
CA GLU A 174 -15.67 5.31 -10.79
C GLU A 174 -15.14 5.31 -9.34
N GLN A 175 -13.83 5.56 -9.15
CA GLN A 175 -13.27 5.61 -7.81
C GLN A 175 -13.80 6.78 -6.99
N PHE A 176 -13.89 7.96 -7.57
CA PHE A 176 -14.42 9.15 -6.88
C PHE A 176 -15.92 9.08 -6.63
N GLU A 177 -16.71 8.48 -7.53
CA GLU A 177 -18.15 8.23 -7.33
C GLU A 177 -18.38 7.34 -6.08
N LEU A 178 -17.55 6.30 -5.89
CA LEU A 178 -17.63 5.44 -4.71
C LEU A 178 -17.34 6.23 -3.42
N ILE A 179 -16.35 7.14 -3.44
CA ILE A 179 -16.03 7.97 -2.28
C ILE A 179 -17.18 8.92 -1.95
N VAL A 180 -17.67 9.66 -2.95
CA VAL A 180 -18.73 10.66 -2.76
C VAL A 180 -20.04 10.01 -2.30
N ARG A 181 -20.34 8.81 -2.80
CA ARG A 181 -21.50 8.03 -2.35
C ARG A 181 -21.40 7.64 -0.87
N ASP A 182 -20.22 7.17 -0.43
CA ASP A 182 -20.02 6.67 0.93
C ASP A 182 -19.72 7.83 1.90
N GLN A 183 -19.13 8.91 1.42
CA GLN A 183 -18.76 10.12 2.19
C GLN A 183 -19.15 11.41 1.44
N PRO A 184 -20.44 11.80 1.44
CA PRO A 184 -20.92 12.98 0.68
C PRO A 184 -20.28 14.31 1.11
N HIS A 185 -19.68 14.36 2.29
CA HIS A 185 -19.00 15.57 2.80
C HIS A 185 -17.52 15.66 2.40
N PHE A 186 -16.99 14.67 1.70
CA PHE A 186 -15.61 14.70 1.22
C PHE A 186 -15.50 15.55 -0.05
N LEU A 187 -15.52 16.88 0.12
CA LEU A 187 -15.57 17.85 -0.98
C LEU A 187 -14.35 17.78 -1.90
N ASP A 188 -13.18 17.40 -1.41
CA ASP A 188 -12.00 17.23 -2.26
C ASP A 188 -12.19 16.07 -3.25
N ALA A 189 -12.81 14.96 -2.82
CA ALA A 189 -13.14 13.86 -3.74
C ALA A 189 -14.24 14.28 -4.73
N ALA A 190 -15.23 15.06 -4.30
CA ALA A 190 -16.26 15.61 -5.20
C ALA A 190 -15.64 16.54 -6.26
N ALA A 191 -14.72 17.43 -5.87
CA ALA A 191 -14.03 18.29 -6.82
C ALA A 191 -13.22 17.48 -7.87
N MET A 192 -12.56 16.38 -7.41
CA MET A 192 -11.84 15.47 -8.31
C MET A 192 -12.77 14.61 -9.16
N LEU A 193 -13.97 14.27 -8.67
CA LEU A 193 -15.03 13.65 -9.49
C LEU A 193 -15.41 14.55 -10.65
N GLY A 194 -15.64 15.84 -10.39
CA GLY A 194 -15.91 16.81 -11.46
C GLY A 194 -14.79 16.87 -12.50
N LEU A 195 -13.52 16.84 -12.06
CA LEU A 195 -12.36 16.80 -12.95
C LEU A 195 -12.33 15.50 -13.80
N ALA A 196 -12.61 14.36 -13.19
CA ALA A 196 -12.70 13.08 -13.88
C ALA A 196 -13.83 13.08 -14.94
N CYS A 197 -15.01 13.62 -14.60
CA CYS A 197 -16.10 13.80 -15.56
C CYS A 197 -15.70 14.72 -16.73
N PHE A 198 -15.06 15.84 -16.45
CA PHE A 198 -14.60 16.78 -17.47
C PHE A 198 -13.60 16.14 -18.44
N LEU A 199 -12.57 15.44 -17.89
CA LEU A 199 -11.57 14.74 -18.69
C LEU A 199 -12.13 13.54 -19.46
N ALA A 200 -13.23 12.97 -18.99
CA ALA A 200 -13.98 11.93 -19.69
C ALA A 200 -14.92 12.48 -20.79
N GLY A 201 -14.98 13.82 -20.97
CA GLY A 201 -15.83 14.48 -21.96
C GLY A 201 -17.26 14.78 -21.47
N ASP A 202 -17.58 14.51 -20.22
CA ASP A 202 -18.89 14.78 -19.61
C ASP A 202 -18.89 16.13 -18.89
N GLY A 203 -18.89 17.21 -19.67
CA GLY A 203 -18.87 18.58 -19.15
C GLY A 203 -20.14 18.96 -18.36
N LEU A 204 -21.28 18.32 -18.64
CA LEU A 204 -22.53 18.59 -17.92
C LEU A 204 -22.46 18.04 -16.49
N SER A 205 -22.04 16.78 -16.31
CA SER A 205 -21.85 16.19 -14.99
C SER A 205 -20.75 16.91 -14.22
N ALA A 206 -19.64 17.29 -14.87
CA ALA A 206 -18.58 18.07 -14.25
C ALA A 206 -19.09 19.39 -13.66
N ARG A 207 -19.88 20.14 -14.45
CA ARG A 207 -20.52 21.41 -14.02
C ARG A 207 -21.40 21.19 -12.79
N ALA A 208 -22.30 20.20 -12.84
CA ALA A 208 -23.22 19.93 -11.74
C ALA A 208 -22.49 19.63 -10.43
N VAL A 209 -21.47 18.77 -10.50
CA VAL A 209 -20.65 18.41 -9.33
C VAL A 209 -19.90 19.63 -8.77
N TRP A 210 -19.30 20.46 -9.61
CA TRP A 210 -18.54 21.64 -9.15
C TRP A 210 -19.46 22.76 -8.64
N GLU A 211 -20.65 22.93 -9.19
CA GLU A 211 -21.66 23.86 -8.65
C GLU A 211 -22.11 23.42 -7.25
N GLU A 212 -22.34 22.12 -7.02
CA GLU A 212 -22.63 21.60 -5.69
C GLU A 212 -21.43 21.80 -4.72
N CYS A 213 -20.20 21.59 -5.17
CA CYS A 213 -19.01 21.86 -4.36
C CYS A 213 -18.92 23.33 -3.98
N ARG A 214 -19.22 24.26 -4.91
CA ARG A 214 -19.23 25.71 -4.68
C ARG A 214 -20.28 26.12 -3.68
N GLU A 215 -21.47 25.56 -3.72
CA GLU A 215 -22.52 25.83 -2.73
C GLU A 215 -22.10 25.45 -1.31
N ARG A 216 -21.38 24.34 -1.18
CA ARG A 216 -20.92 23.83 0.13
C ARG A 216 -19.62 24.48 0.63
N ARG A 217 -18.74 24.93 -0.28
CA ARG A 217 -17.48 25.61 0.00
C ARG A 217 -17.26 26.73 -1.01
N PRO A 218 -17.87 27.92 -0.80
CA PRO A 218 -17.84 29.01 -1.77
C PRO A 218 -16.45 29.59 -2.06
N GLU A 219 -15.51 29.41 -1.14
CA GLU A 219 -14.15 29.99 -1.22
C GLU A 219 -13.09 29.02 -1.74
N ASP A 220 -13.47 27.86 -2.30
CA ASP A 220 -12.46 26.91 -2.85
C ASP A 220 -11.97 27.40 -4.23
N PRO A 221 -10.72 27.91 -4.34
CA PRO A 221 -10.23 28.49 -5.58
C PRO A 221 -10.09 27.47 -6.72
N ARG A 222 -9.98 26.18 -6.39
CA ARG A 222 -9.90 25.08 -7.37
C ARG A 222 -11.23 24.94 -8.09
N VAL A 223 -12.33 24.95 -7.35
CA VAL A 223 -13.69 24.80 -7.93
C VAL A 223 -14.01 25.99 -8.85
N GLU A 224 -13.67 27.20 -8.45
CA GLU A 224 -13.83 28.38 -9.29
C GLU A 224 -12.99 28.30 -10.58
N ALA A 225 -11.74 27.85 -10.46
CA ALA A 225 -10.88 27.62 -11.63
C ALA A 225 -11.46 26.57 -12.59
N TYR A 226 -11.99 25.47 -12.06
CA TYR A 226 -12.60 24.40 -12.85
C TYR A 226 -13.88 24.86 -13.57
N LEU A 227 -14.76 25.60 -12.89
CA LEU A 227 -15.94 26.19 -13.50
C LEU A 227 -15.57 27.22 -14.58
N ALA A 228 -14.53 28.01 -14.39
CA ALA A 228 -14.01 28.93 -15.39
C ALA A 228 -13.45 28.21 -16.63
N MET A 229 -12.85 27.04 -16.47
CA MET A 229 -12.40 26.20 -17.60
C MET A 229 -13.59 25.77 -18.49
N LEU A 230 -14.70 25.35 -17.89
CA LEU A 230 -15.92 24.99 -18.63
C LEU A 230 -16.49 26.15 -19.45
N GLY A 231 -16.44 27.39 -18.94
CA GLY A 231 -16.92 28.57 -19.65
C GLY A 231 -16.05 28.97 -20.86
N ARG A 232 -14.83 28.44 -20.98
CA ARG A 232 -13.91 28.70 -22.10
C ARG A 232 -13.89 27.57 -23.14
N SER A 233 -14.48 26.41 -22.82
CA SER A 233 -14.39 25.20 -23.63
C SER A 233 -15.70 24.96 -24.38
N ASP A 234 -15.94 25.69 -25.46
CA ASP A 234 -16.84 25.24 -26.53
C ASP A 234 -16.15 24.16 -27.42
N VAL A 235 -14.94 23.76 -27.08
CA VAL A 235 -14.17 22.73 -27.77
C VAL A 235 -13.80 21.62 -26.75
N PRO A 236 -14.15 20.34 -27.00
CA PRO A 236 -13.68 19.26 -26.16
C PRO A 236 -12.14 19.29 -26.17
N PRO A 237 -11.46 19.15 -24.99
CA PRO A 237 -10.01 19.13 -24.96
C PRO A 237 -9.52 17.97 -25.83
N SER A 238 -8.84 18.30 -26.91
CA SER A 238 -8.01 17.32 -27.59
C SER A 238 -7.03 16.78 -26.55
N THR A 239 -7.05 15.46 -26.33
CA THR A 239 -6.09 14.75 -25.47
C THR A 239 -4.70 15.38 -25.66
N PRO A 240 -4.05 15.86 -24.59
CA PRO A 240 -2.66 16.32 -24.73
C PRO A 240 -1.83 15.18 -25.34
N PRO A 241 -0.97 15.47 -26.33
CA PRO A 241 -0.14 14.46 -26.93
C PRO A 241 0.67 13.80 -25.81
N LEU A 242 0.61 12.47 -25.74
CA LEU A 242 1.42 11.68 -24.84
C LEU A 242 2.89 12.13 -25.01
N PRO A 243 3.64 12.39 -23.94
CA PRO A 243 5.06 12.67 -24.05
C PRO A 243 5.72 11.54 -24.84
N SER A 244 6.41 11.88 -25.90
CA SER A 244 7.11 10.92 -26.75
C SER A 244 8.08 10.11 -25.87
N PRO A 245 8.13 8.78 -26.03
CA PRO A 245 9.06 7.96 -25.27
C PRO A 245 10.50 8.50 -25.51
N PRO A 246 11.36 8.53 -24.49
CA PRO A 246 12.73 8.99 -24.64
C PRO A 246 13.39 8.20 -25.76
N ALA A 247 13.99 8.91 -26.71
CA ALA A 247 14.69 8.32 -27.86
C ALA A 247 15.71 7.30 -27.34
N ALA A 248 15.51 6.03 -27.72
CA ALA A 248 16.46 4.97 -27.42
C ALA A 248 17.83 5.41 -27.91
N SER A 249 18.75 5.68 -26.98
CA SER A 249 20.15 6.02 -27.32
C SER A 249 20.73 4.86 -28.13
N ALA A 250 20.98 5.12 -29.41
CA ALA A 250 21.62 4.18 -30.30
C ALA A 250 22.98 3.79 -29.69
N ARG A 251 23.09 2.58 -29.20
CA ARG A 251 24.36 1.96 -28.84
C ARG A 251 25.22 1.88 -30.10
N ALA A 252 26.28 2.70 -30.16
CA ALA A 252 27.29 2.60 -31.19
C ALA A 252 27.90 1.18 -31.23
N PRO A 253 28.14 0.59 -32.41
CA PRO A 253 28.77 -0.71 -32.52
C PRO A 253 30.23 -0.65 -32.05
N ARG A 254 30.57 -1.46 -31.04
CA ARG A 254 31.96 -1.66 -30.61
C ARG A 254 32.78 -2.27 -31.76
N GLY A 255 33.65 -1.47 -32.34
CA GLY A 255 34.59 -1.89 -33.37
C GLY A 255 35.47 -3.04 -32.86
N GLY A 256 35.35 -4.18 -33.51
CA GLY A 256 36.24 -5.30 -33.35
C GLY A 256 37.62 -4.99 -33.90
N LYS A 257 38.65 -4.91 -33.05
CA LYS A 257 40.06 -4.92 -33.49
C LYS A 257 40.43 -6.34 -33.89
N ARG A 258 40.52 -6.58 -35.19
CA ARG A 258 41.25 -7.72 -35.74
C ARG A 258 42.75 -7.54 -35.40
N LYS A 259 43.34 -8.45 -34.67
CA LYS A 259 44.79 -8.67 -34.65
C LYS A 259 45.14 -9.56 -35.84
N LYS A 260 46.00 -9.05 -36.71
CA LYS A 260 46.84 -9.82 -37.64
C LYS A 260 48.09 -10.25 -36.90
N THR A 261 48.44 -11.40 -37.09
CA THR A 261 49.60 -12.29 -37.28
C THR A 261 49.52 -13.51 -36.44
#